data_ace896ecc437e4699a969a35271a3d69
#
_entry.id   ace896ecc437e4699a969a35271a3d69
#
_cell.length_a   1.000
_cell.length_b   1.000
_cell.length_c   1.000
_cell.angle_alpha   90.00
_cell.angle_beta   90.00
_cell.angle_gamma   90.00
#
_symmetry.space_group_name_H-M   'P 1'
#
loop_
_entity.id
_entity.type
_entity.pdbx_description
1 polymer ?
#
loop_
_entity_poly.entity_id
_entity_poly.type
_entity_poly.pdbx_seq_one_letter_code
_entity_poly.pdbx_strand_id
1 'polypeptide(L)'
;MPIFSRASLARQDGDRRPALVACRGLVYDVSASPEWRGGLHRGLHWAGQDLTDQLAEAPHGIEALIGHPVVGRYREPDERSSEGR
;
A
#
# COMPACT_ATOMS: atom_id res chain seq x y z
N MET A 1 9.84 -3.48 12.15
CA MET A 1 9.49 -2.92 10.85
C MET A 1 8.91 -1.54 11.03
N PRO A 2 9.12 -0.67 10.08
CA PRO A 2 8.56 0.69 10.19
C PRO A 2 7.05 0.67 10.14
N ILE A 3 6.45 1.68 10.68
CA ILE A 3 5.02 1.85 10.66
C ILE A 3 4.70 3.03 9.75
N PHE A 4 3.83 2.81 8.80
CA PHE A 4 3.43 3.84 7.87
C PHE A 4 2.03 4.33 8.21
N SER A 5 1.83 5.62 8.11
CA SER A 5 0.50 6.22 8.20
C SER A 5 0.01 6.50 6.81
N ARG A 6 -1.21 7.00 6.68
CA ARG A 6 -1.71 7.38 5.39
C ARG A 6 -0.77 8.42 4.75
N ALA A 7 -0.33 9.39 5.52
CA ALA A 7 0.50 10.46 4.97
C ALA A 7 1.87 9.96 4.55
N SER A 8 2.51 9.12 5.37
CA SER A 8 3.85 8.66 5.01
C SER A 8 3.79 7.66 3.88
N LEU A 9 2.74 6.85 3.81
CA LEU A 9 2.60 5.90 2.72
C LEU A 9 2.34 6.63 1.40
N ALA A 10 1.59 7.71 1.42
CA ALA A 10 1.26 8.43 0.21
C ALA A 10 2.49 8.94 -0.55
N ARG A 11 3.61 9.09 0.13
CA ARG A 11 4.83 9.53 -0.53
C ARG A 11 5.51 8.42 -1.29
N GLN A 12 5.11 7.17 -1.06
CA GLN A 12 5.78 6.00 -1.65
C GLN A 12 4.98 5.55 -2.86
N ASP A 13 4.96 6.38 -3.87
CA ASP A 13 4.07 6.19 -4.99
C ASP A 13 4.75 5.68 -6.26
N GLY A 14 6.01 5.37 -6.18
CA GLY A 14 6.72 4.85 -7.34
C GLY A 14 7.34 5.91 -8.23
N ASP A 15 7.19 7.21 -7.85
CA ASP A 15 7.75 8.29 -8.64
C ASP A 15 8.94 8.82 -7.87
N ARG A 16 10.14 8.35 -8.17
CA ARG A 16 11.38 8.69 -7.48
C ARG A 16 11.48 8.04 -6.11
N ARG A 17 10.50 7.31 -5.68
CA ARG A 17 10.52 6.58 -4.42
C ARG A 17 9.97 5.20 -4.68
N PRO A 18 10.17 4.27 -3.78
CA PRO A 18 9.60 2.95 -3.95
C PRO A 18 8.09 3.00 -4.10
N ALA A 19 7.52 2.05 -4.80
CA ALA A 19 6.09 1.91 -4.87
C ALA A 19 5.65 0.97 -3.76
N LEU A 20 4.97 1.49 -2.76
CA LEU A 20 4.52 0.70 -1.61
C LEU A 20 3.00 0.69 -1.57
N VAL A 21 2.45 -0.43 -1.15
CA VAL A 21 1.00 -0.60 -1.06
C VAL A 21 0.69 -1.23 0.28
N ALA A 22 -0.32 -0.76 0.97
CA ALA A 22 -0.77 -1.39 2.20
C ALA A 22 -1.97 -2.28 1.90
N CYS A 23 -2.04 -3.40 2.57
CA CYS A 23 -3.18 -4.29 2.49
C CYS A 23 -3.25 -5.08 3.78
N ARG A 24 -4.39 -5.01 4.44
CA ARG A 24 -4.63 -5.74 5.68
C ARG A 24 -3.57 -5.45 6.72
N GLY A 25 -3.16 -4.21 6.82
CA GLY A 25 -2.24 -3.75 7.85
C GLY A 25 -0.77 -4.00 7.56
N LEU A 26 -0.44 -4.57 6.41
CA LEU A 26 0.95 -4.79 6.04
C LEU A 26 1.27 -3.92 4.82
N VAL A 27 2.53 -3.50 4.72
CA VAL A 27 2.98 -2.69 3.61
C VAL A 27 3.91 -3.51 2.75
N TYR A 28 3.62 -3.58 1.47
CA TYR A 28 4.35 -4.38 0.50
C TYR A 28 5.11 -3.48 -0.45
N ASP A 29 6.32 -3.88 -0.80
CA ASP A 29 7.10 -3.15 -1.79
C ASP A 29 6.87 -3.80 -3.14
N VAL A 30 6.18 -3.12 -4.02
CA VAL A 30 5.84 -3.63 -5.33
C VAL A 30 6.66 -2.97 -6.44
N SER A 31 7.74 -2.30 -6.05
CA SER A 31 8.55 -1.56 -7.03
C SER A 31 9.11 -2.43 -8.14
N ALA A 32 9.39 -3.69 -7.86
CA ALA A 32 9.98 -4.55 -8.87
C ALA A 32 8.97 -5.11 -9.85
N SER A 33 7.70 -4.91 -9.63
CA SER A 33 6.68 -5.49 -10.48
C SER A 33 6.40 -4.61 -11.68
N PRO A 34 6.46 -5.14 -12.88
CA PRO A 34 6.10 -4.35 -14.04
C PRO A 34 4.63 -3.92 -14.03
N GLU A 35 3.80 -4.64 -13.27
CA GLU A 35 2.39 -4.28 -13.20
C GLU A 35 2.15 -3.05 -12.37
N TRP A 36 3.14 -2.61 -11.57
CA TRP A 36 3.02 -1.40 -10.77
C TRP A 36 3.92 -0.29 -11.30
N ARG A 37 4.27 -0.36 -12.59
CA ARG A 37 5.16 0.61 -13.16
C ARG A 37 4.62 2.00 -12.97
N GLY A 38 5.42 2.90 -12.51
CA GLY A 38 4.99 4.25 -12.25
C GLY A 38 3.99 4.37 -11.12
N GLY A 39 3.82 3.31 -10.34
CA GLY A 39 2.92 3.33 -9.20
C GLY A 39 1.49 2.98 -9.55
N LEU A 40 1.19 2.63 -10.81
CA LEU A 40 -0.17 2.37 -11.21
C LEU A 40 -0.33 0.92 -11.66
N HIS A 41 -1.08 0.14 -10.92
CA HIS A 41 -1.24 -1.27 -11.19
C HIS A 41 -2.27 -1.48 -12.27
N ARG A 42 -1.83 -1.94 -13.42
CA ARG A 42 -2.69 -2.23 -14.56
C ARG A 42 -3.69 -1.13 -14.89
N GLY A 43 -3.32 0.09 -14.59
CA GLY A 43 -4.21 1.22 -14.86
C GLY A 43 -5.38 1.33 -13.91
N LEU A 44 -5.39 0.55 -12.80
CA LEU A 44 -6.52 0.52 -11.89
C LEU A 44 -6.24 0.95 -10.47
N HIS A 45 -5.06 0.67 -9.96
CA HIS A 45 -4.75 0.95 -8.56
C HIS A 45 -3.42 1.66 -8.44
N TRP A 46 -3.37 2.71 -7.63
CA TRP A 46 -2.15 3.47 -7.42
C TRP A 46 -1.42 3.00 -6.18
N ALA A 47 -0.08 3.00 -6.23
CA ALA A 47 0.71 2.77 -5.04
C ALA A 47 0.60 3.96 -4.11
N GLY A 48 1.05 3.81 -2.90
CA GLY A 48 1.01 4.88 -1.90
C GLY A 48 -0.29 4.91 -1.14
N GLN A 49 -1.08 3.85 -1.20
CA GLN A 49 -2.38 3.81 -0.54
C GLN A 49 -2.64 2.47 0.10
N ASP A 50 -3.62 2.45 0.96
CA ASP A 50 -4.12 1.21 1.54
C ASP A 50 -5.19 0.69 0.60
N LEU A 51 -4.93 -0.43 -0.03
CA LEU A 51 -5.82 -1.01 -1.00
C LEU A 51 -6.61 -2.20 -0.47
N THR A 52 -6.75 -2.30 0.83
CA THR A 52 -7.40 -3.45 1.45
C THR A 52 -8.77 -3.72 0.84
N ASP A 53 -9.60 -2.69 0.74
CA ASP A 53 -10.95 -2.89 0.24
C ASP A 53 -10.99 -3.15 -1.25
N GLN A 54 -10.20 -2.42 -2.00
CA GLN A 54 -10.18 -2.59 -3.44
C GLN A 54 -9.69 -3.96 -3.83
N LEU A 55 -8.64 -4.45 -3.16
CA LEU A 55 -8.09 -5.75 -3.51
C LEU A 55 -8.98 -6.87 -3.05
N ALA A 56 -9.71 -6.67 -1.98
CA ALA A 56 -10.61 -7.71 -1.49
C ALA A 56 -11.73 -7.99 -2.49
N GLU A 57 -12.07 -6.99 -3.29
CA GLU A 57 -13.13 -7.18 -4.25
C GLU A 57 -12.66 -7.56 -5.63
N ALA A 58 -11.39 -7.54 -5.86
CA ALA A 58 -10.86 -7.82 -7.19
C ALA A 58 -10.73 -9.33 -7.39
N PRO A 59 -10.92 -9.83 -8.59
CA PRO A 59 -10.80 -11.26 -8.83
C PRO A 59 -9.45 -11.83 -8.48
N HIS A 60 -8.38 -11.06 -8.66
CA HIS A 60 -7.06 -11.53 -8.33
C HIS A 60 -6.39 -10.57 -7.37
N GLY A 61 -7.17 -10.06 -6.41
CA GLY A 61 -6.70 -8.95 -5.61
C GLY A 61 -5.43 -9.21 -4.84
N ILE A 62 -5.54 -10.08 -3.85
CA ILE A 62 -4.40 -10.31 -2.98
C ILE A 62 -3.25 -10.94 -3.73
N GLU A 63 -3.54 -11.68 -4.80
CA GLU A 63 -2.48 -12.31 -5.55
C GLU A 63 -1.53 -11.31 -6.17
N ALA A 64 -1.97 -10.09 -6.38
CA ALA A 64 -1.09 -9.07 -6.92
C ALA A 64 0.05 -8.74 -5.96
N LEU A 65 -0.08 -9.11 -4.70
CA LEU A 65 0.95 -8.81 -3.70
C LEU A 65 1.78 -10.01 -3.31
N ILE A 66 1.37 -11.22 -3.70
CA ILE A 66 2.10 -12.41 -3.33
C ILE A 66 3.48 -12.38 -3.95
N GLY A 67 4.48 -12.65 -3.17
CA GLY A 67 5.85 -12.66 -3.67
C GLY A 67 6.57 -11.35 -3.52
N HIS A 68 5.85 -10.29 -3.16
CA HIS A 68 6.51 -9.02 -2.93
C HIS A 68 6.86 -8.88 -1.44
N PRO A 69 7.98 -8.26 -1.10
CA PRO A 69 8.39 -8.21 0.29
C PRO A 69 7.51 -7.32 1.13
N VAL A 70 7.30 -7.73 2.36
CA VAL A 70 6.63 -6.91 3.36
C VAL A 70 7.69 -6.03 3.99
N VAL A 71 7.52 -4.73 3.93
CA VAL A 71 8.53 -3.81 4.41
C VAL A 71 8.05 -2.98 5.59
N GLY A 72 6.83 -3.14 6.05
CA GLY A 72 6.35 -2.38 7.19
C GLY A 72 4.93 -2.73 7.53
N ARG A 73 4.37 -1.97 8.47
CA ARG A 73 2.99 -2.11 8.85
C ARG A 73 2.27 -0.81 8.58
N TYR A 74 0.99 -0.90 8.35
CA TYR A 74 0.18 0.28 8.11
C TYR A 74 -0.74 0.50 9.29
N ARG A 75 -0.78 1.75 9.79
CA ARG A 75 -1.65 2.07 10.87
C ARG A 75 -2.21 3.46 10.66
N GLU A 76 -3.52 3.58 10.72
CA GLU A 76 -4.16 4.88 10.64
C GLU A 76 -4.06 5.49 11.99
N PRO A 77 -3.44 6.59 12.12
CA PRO A 77 -3.15 7.10 13.38
C PRO A 77 -4.28 7.67 14.08
N ASP A 78 -5.25 7.91 13.66
CA ASP A 78 -5.84 8.74 14.22
C ASP A 78 -7.14 8.68 14.41
N GLU A 79 -7.80 7.87 13.91
CA GLU A 79 -9.01 7.90 14.24
C GLU A 79 -9.21 7.75 15.58
N ARG A 80 -8.51 6.89 16.24
CA ARG A 80 -8.65 6.66 17.52
C ARG A 80 -8.18 7.68 18.31
N SER A 81 -7.10 8.20 18.05
CA SER A 81 -6.55 9.18 18.87
C SER A 81 -7.43 10.36 18.79
N SER A 82 -8.08 10.57 17.76
CA SER A 82 -8.81 11.69 17.71
C SER A 82 -9.98 11.56 18.53
N GLU A 83 -10.51 10.47 18.78
CA GLU A 83 -11.56 10.40 19.58
C GLU A 83 -11.20 10.37 20.85
N GLY A 84 -10.12 9.97 21.15
CA GLY A 84 -9.67 9.93 22.46
C GLY A 84 -9.51 11.18 23.08
N ARG A 85 -9.61 12.18 22.53
CA ARG A 85 -9.31 13.30 23.19
C ARG A 85 -10.24 14.06 23.30
#